data_c48c7cff2d67774957b46a966b69312e
#
_entry.id   c48c7cff2d67774957b46a966b69312e
#
_cell.length_a   1.000
_cell.length_b   1.000
_cell.length_c   1.000
_cell.angle_alpha   90.00
_cell.angle_beta   90.00
_cell.angle_gamma   90.00
#
_symmetry.space_group_name_H-M   'P 1'
#
loop_
_entity.id
_entity.type
_entity.pdbx_description
1 polymer ?
#
loop_
_entity_poly.entity_id
_entity_poly.type
_entity_poly.pdbx_seq_one_letter_code
_entity_poly.pdbx_strand_id
1 'polypeptide(L)'
;MARTALAMMLSVLLSVVVASPALAKSAPREPAKKAATVKKQVTKSGSKSLRKSVVKANPEAKEGRTKGKVAPLVAQEKLVRKVTRGKQGRREVVYQRVAPTPAVPLVPPVMTAGDLAGLNLTRDPLDLKSNAALVIDQSTAEVLFEKNAQIALPIASITKLMTSLVVVEANQNMDELIAVTEEDVDREKFSHSRLRVGSQLTRANMLHIALMSSENRAASALGRSYPGGLPAFVAAMNAKARSLGMVNTHYVDSTGLSSSNVSTARDLAKLVIAAHHHPIIRQYSTDSKYAVEPGGPMLQYRNSNNLVDNPDWQIGLQKTGYISEAGRCLVMQARIEGRPVVMVFLDSKGKSSRLADAGRIRKWLENARPTALGRTITAQSS
;
A
#
# COMPACT_ATOMS: atom_id res chain seq x y z
N MET A 1 -60.62 -17.37 -35.33
CA MET A 1 -60.21 -17.84 -36.67
C MET A 1 -58.73 -18.19 -36.60
N ALA A 2 -58.47 -19.46 -36.78
CA ALA A 2 -57.15 -20.08 -36.74
C ALA A 2 -56.26 -19.69 -37.93
N ARG A 3 -54.94 -19.73 -37.78
CA ARG A 3 -54.04 -20.36 -38.73
C ARG A 3 -52.62 -20.49 -38.16
N THR A 4 -52.30 -21.72 -37.90
CA THR A 4 -51.02 -22.40 -37.76
C THR A 4 -50.12 -22.24 -38.98
N ALA A 5 -48.80 -22.07 -38.76
CA ALA A 5 -47.78 -22.50 -39.73
C ALA A 5 -46.53 -22.95 -39.02
N LEU A 6 -46.27 -24.21 -39.18
CA LEU A 6 -45.21 -25.15 -38.93
C LEU A 6 -44.13 -25.02 -40.02
N ALA A 7 -42.83 -24.99 -39.69
CA ALA A 7 -41.70 -25.38 -40.58
C ALA A 7 -40.43 -25.52 -39.74
N MET A 8 -40.00 -26.66 -39.53
CA MET A 8 -39.05 -27.60 -40.15
C MET A 8 -37.62 -27.40 -39.72
N MET A 9 -37.16 -28.45 -38.99
CA MET A 9 -35.75 -28.81 -38.69
C MET A 9 -34.97 -29.06 -40.01
N LEU A 10 -33.71 -28.68 -40.00
CA LEU A 10 -32.70 -29.35 -40.84
C LEU A 10 -31.41 -29.54 -40.03
N SER A 11 -31.19 -30.82 -39.64
CA SER A 11 -29.99 -31.32 -39.03
C SER A 11 -28.96 -31.58 -40.14
N VAL A 12 -27.73 -31.06 -40.00
CA VAL A 12 -26.59 -31.52 -40.78
C VAL A 12 -25.50 -32.02 -39.81
N LEU A 13 -25.41 -33.34 -39.75
CA LEU A 13 -24.27 -34.08 -39.19
C LEU A 13 -23.11 -33.97 -40.16
N LEU A 14 -21.95 -33.46 -39.69
CA LEU A 14 -20.70 -33.60 -40.41
C LEU A 14 -19.72 -34.30 -39.48
N SER A 15 -19.46 -35.58 -39.83
CA SER A 15 -18.47 -36.46 -39.20
C SER A 15 -17.08 -36.07 -39.74
N VAL A 16 -16.13 -35.76 -38.86
CA VAL A 16 -14.72 -35.63 -39.23
C VAL A 16 -13.89 -36.68 -38.50
N VAL A 17 -13.22 -37.44 -39.33
CA VAL A 17 -12.35 -38.59 -39.05
C VAL A 17 -11.12 -38.17 -38.29
N VAL A 18 -10.81 -38.92 -37.22
CA VAL A 18 -9.56 -38.85 -36.44
C VAL A 18 -8.47 -39.55 -37.20
N ALA A 19 -7.36 -38.89 -37.45
CA ALA A 19 -6.09 -39.52 -37.85
C ALA A 19 -5.02 -39.13 -36.81
N SER A 20 -4.54 -40.13 -36.06
CA SER A 20 -3.35 -40.08 -35.25
C SER A 20 -2.10 -40.34 -36.08
N PRO A 21 -0.99 -39.67 -35.84
CA PRO A 21 0.31 -40.21 -36.21
C PRO A 21 1.13 -40.66 -34.99
N ALA A 22 1.90 -41.67 -35.27
CA ALA A 22 2.64 -42.58 -34.45
C ALA A 22 3.84 -41.98 -33.69
N LEU A 23 4.17 -42.69 -32.61
CA LEU A 23 5.41 -42.60 -31.84
C LEU A 23 6.67 -42.71 -32.69
N ALA A 24 7.65 -41.86 -32.43
CA ALA A 24 9.06 -42.12 -32.71
C ALA A 24 9.86 -42.06 -31.39
N LYS A 25 10.37 -43.23 -31.01
CA LYS A 25 11.39 -43.43 -29.96
C LYS A 25 12.73 -42.90 -30.45
N SER A 26 13.47 -42.18 -29.65
CA SER A 26 14.93 -42.13 -29.75
C SER A 26 15.57 -42.16 -28.37
N ALA A 27 16.62 -42.95 -28.27
CA ALA A 27 17.34 -43.48 -27.13
C ALA A 27 18.34 -42.45 -26.49
N PRO A 28 18.96 -42.83 -25.37
CA PRO A 28 19.65 -41.92 -24.45
C PRO A 28 21.12 -41.66 -24.84
N ARG A 29 21.65 -40.53 -24.44
CA ARG A 29 23.10 -40.26 -24.40
C ARG A 29 23.55 -39.92 -22.99
N GLU A 30 24.53 -40.68 -22.57
CA GLU A 30 25.30 -40.62 -21.32
C GLU A 30 26.36 -39.49 -21.33
N PRO A 31 27.05 -39.26 -20.21
CA PRO A 31 27.51 -37.94 -19.76
C PRO A 31 29.00 -37.67 -20.06
N ALA A 32 29.39 -36.43 -20.12
CA ALA A 32 30.79 -36.00 -20.19
C ALA A 32 31.21 -35.07 -19.03
N LYS A 33 32.01 -35.66 -18.19
CA LYS A 33 33.27 -35.27 -17.51
C LYS A 33 33.43 -33.88 -16.91
N LYS A 34 33.79 -33.96 -15.61
CA LYS A 34 34.43 -33.03 -14.70
C LYS A 34 35.64 -32.26 -15.28
N ALA A 35 35.77 -31.00 -14.95
CA ALA A 35 37.05 -30.29 -14.79
C ALA A 35 36.88 -29.22 -13.68
N ALA A 36 37.44 -29.44 -12.59
CA ALA A 36 38.69 -28.96 -11.98
C ALA A 36 38.59 -27.55 -11.37
N THR A 37 38.60 -27.59 -10.08
CA THR A 37 38.82 -26.56 -9.07
C THR A 37 40.12 -25.77 -9.30
N VAL A 38 40.07 -24.44 -9.26
CA VAL A 38 41.26 -23.62 -9.00
C VAL A 38 40.96 -22.71 -7.80
N LYS A 39 41.62 -23.06 -6.70
CA LYS A 39 41.79 -22.19 -5.51
C LYS A 39 42.77 -21.08 -5.86
N LYS A 40 42.45 -19.85 -5.56
CA LYS A 40 43.43 -18.78 -5.48
C LYS A 40 43.42 -18.16 -4.09
N GLN A 41 44.59 -18.26 -3.48
CA GLN A 41 44.92 -17.79 -2.13
C GLN A 41 44.91 -16.27 -2.02
N VAL A 42 44.50 -15.85 -0.82
CA VAL A 42 44.61 -14.49 -0.28
C VAL A 42 46.06 -14.28 0.19
N THR A 43 46.70 -13.20 -0.28
CA THR A 43 47.89 -12.67 0.34
C THR A 43 47.58 -11.31 0.97
N LYS A 44 47.88 -11.24 2.28
CA LYS A 44 47.96 -10.03 3.08
C LYS A 44 49.25 -9.28 2.81
N SER A 45 49.20 -7.96 2.66
CA SER A 45 50.25 -7.01 3.04
C SER A 45 49.60 -5.65 3.14
N GLY A 46 49.69 -4.79 4.12
CA GLY A 46 50.81 -4.42 4.94
C GLY A 46 50.74 -2.90 5.03
N SER A 47 50.57 -2.40 6.23
CA SER A 47 50.46 -1.01 6.63
C SER A 47 51.64 -0.14 6.13
N LYS A 48 51.40 1.15 5.85
CA LYS A 48 52.33 2.23 6.22
C LYS A 48 51.65 3.60 6.29
N SER A 49 51.86 4.22 7.39
CA SER A 49 51.59 5.59 7.79
C SER A 49 52.46 6.60 7.01
N LEU A 50 51.96 7.80 6.76
CA LEU A 50 52.76 9.03 6.55
C LEU A 50 51.87 10.27 6.87
N ARG A 51 52.15 10.83 8.02
CA ARG A 51 52.71 12.15 8.40
C ARG A 51 52.19 13.36 7.63
N LYS A 52 51.61 14.23 8.44
CA LYS A 52 51.54 15.71 8.51
C LYS A 52 52.30 16.52 7.45
N SER A 53 51.61 17.53 6.92
CA SER A 53 52.21 18.84 6.67
C SER A 53 51.22 19.96 7.01
N VAL A 54 51.72 20.87 7.84
CA VAL A 54 51.15 22.12 8.31
C VAL A 54 51.53 23.19 7.27
N VAL A 55 50.60 24.03 6.84
CA VAL A 55 50.91 25.32 6.24
C VAL A 55 50.07 26.40 6.93
N LYS A 56 50.78 27.32 7.57
CA LYS A 56 50.32 28.62 8.07
C LYS A 56 50.20 29.60 6.90
N ALA A 57 49.23 30.47 6.90
CA ALA A 57 49.34 31.87 6.56
C ALA A 57 48.11 32.66 6.98
N ASN A 58 48.34 33.77 7.56
CA ASN A 58 47.51 34.84 8.10
C ASN A 58 47.59 36.05 7.14
N PRO A 59 47.00 37.22 7.48
CA PRO A 59 45.60 37.65 7.30
C PRO A 59 45.52 38.90 6.39
N GLU A 60 44.32 39.40 6.15
CA GLU A 60 43.88 40.83 6.15
C GLU A 60 42.61 41.04 5.33
N ALA A 61 41.59 41.41 5.98
CA ALA A 61 40.82 42.64 6.10
C ALA A 61 40.05 43.12 4.86
N LYS A 62 38.73 43.17 4.91
CA LYS A 62 37.92 44.39 5.02
C LYS A 62 36.41 44.13 4.99
N GLU A 63 35.76 44.98 5.74
CA GLU A 63 34.36 45.14 6.10
C GLU A 63 33.31 45.05 5.00
N GLY A 64 32.14 44.47 5.37
CA GLY A 64 30.88 44.60 4.65
C GLY A 64 29.71 44.12 5.51
N ARG A 65 29.05 45.03 6.15
CA ARG A 65 27.89 44.98 7.02
C ARG A 65 26.68 44.26 6.37
N THR A 66 26.01 43.26 6.99
CA THR A 66 24.65 43.37 7.56
C THR A 66 24.00 41.99 7.80
N LYS A 67 23.32 41.93 8.94
CA LYS A 67 22.13 41.14 9.34
C LYS A 67 22.32 39.73 9.85
N GLY A 68 22.13 39.65 11.16
CA GLY A 68 21.32 38.62 11.83
C GLY A 68 21.78 37.16 11.68
N LYS A 69 22.93 36.78 12.23
CA LYS A 69 23.22 35.37 12.56
C LYS A 69 22.72 35.08 13.97
N VAL A 70 21.67 34.27 14.03
CA VAL A 70 21.35 33.52 15.26
C VAL A 70 22.55 32.63 15.54
N ALA A 71 23.25 32.86 16.65
CA ALA A 71 24.38 32.06 17.08
C ALA A 71 23.92 30.60 17.28
N PRO A 72 24.68 29.60 16.82
CA PRO A 72 24.37 28.22 17.14
C PRO A 72 24.52 28.04 18.64
N LEU A 73 23.49 27.51 19.31
CA LEU A 73 23.53 27.01 20.67
C LEU A 73 24.66 25.99 20.74
N VAL A 74 25.79 26.35 21.35
CA VAL A 74 26.89 25.44 21.65
C VAL A 74 26.35 24.40 22.63
N ALA A 75 26.17 23.17 22.17
CA ALA A 75 25.76 22.06 23.00
C ALA A 75 26.82 21.82 24.08
N GLN A 76 26.47 22.03 25.34
CA GLN A 76 27.38 21.82 26.49
C GLN A 76 27.66 20.33 26.69
N GLU A 77 28.93 20.00 26.79
CA GLU A 77 29.38 18.63 27.19
C GLU A 77 28.78 18.23 28.53
N LYS A 78 28.17 17.08 28.62
CA LYS A 78 27.55 16.58 29.84
C LYS A 78 28.48 15.53 30.48
N LEU A 79 28.91 15.78 31.70
CA LEU A 79 29.63 14.79 32.50
C LEU A 79 28.62 13.80 33.11
N VAL A 80 28.69 12.53 32.68
CA VAL A 80 27.85 11.46 33.22
C VAL A 80 28.68 10.66 34.25
N ARG A 81 28.15 10.57 35.45
CA ARG A 81 28.74 9.76 36.54
C ARG A 81 28.39 8.30 36.33
N LYS A 82 29.40 7.45 36.09
CA LYS A 82 29.28 5.99 36.01
C LYS A 82 29.92 5.34 37.22
N VAL A 83 29.16 4.52 37.95
CA VAL A 83 29.67 3.76 39.10
C VAL A 83 29.99 2.36 38.60
N THR A 84 31.28 1.98 38.62
CA THR A 84 31.75 0.63 38.29
C THR A 84 32.26 -0.07 39.56
N ARG A 85 32.16 -1.41 39.58
CA ARG A 85 32.78 -2.21 40.64
C ARG A 85 34.14 -2.66 40.15
N GLY A 86 35.20 -2.18 40.83
CA GLY A 86 36.57 -2.63 40.62
C GLY A 86 36.80 -4.08 41.09
N LYS A 87 37.95 -4.66 40.70
CA LYS A 87 38.32 -6.07 40.93
C LYS A 87 38.36 -6.55 42.40
N GLN A 88 38.15 -5.67 43.37
CA GLN A 88 38.09 -6.01 44.81
C GLN A 88 36.82 -5.54 45.50
N GLY A 89 35.70 -5.40 44.73
CA GLY A 89 34.41 -5.02 45.31
C GLY A 89 34.26 -3.53 45.68
N ARG A 90 35.32 -2.71 45.53
CA ARG A 90 35.25 -1.27 45.76
C ARG A 90 34.46 -0.56 44.67
N ARG A 91 33.57 0.35 45.08
CA ARG A 91 32.85 1.24 44.16
C ARG A 91 33.82 2.31 43.66
N GLU A 92 34.03 2.32 42.35
CA GLU A 92 34.82 3.33 41.65
C GLU A 92 33.90 4.23 40.86
N VAL A 93 34.03 5.54 41.04
CA VAL A 93 33.21 6.54 40.35
C VAL A 93 34.05 7.12 39.23
N VAL A 94 33.66 6.81 38.00
CA VAL A 94 34.30 7.35 36.80
C VAL A 94 33.39 8.39 36.18
N TYR A 95 33.92 9.58 35.93
CA TYR A 95 33.22 10.62 35.17
C TYR A 95 33.58 10.52 33.69
N GLN A 96 32.60 10.15 32.86
CA GLN A 96 32.80 10.06 31.42
C GLN A 96 32.23 11.31 30.73
N ARG A 97 33.06 11.98 29.95
CA ARG A 97 32.57 13.04 29.05
C ARG A 97 31.82 12.41 27.92
N VAL A 98 30.52 12.68 27.83
CA VAL A 98 29.69 12.29 26.71
C VAL A 98 29.62 13.49 25.76
N ALA A 99 30.16 13.31 24.58
CA ALA A 99 30.01 14.30 23.53
C ALA A 99 28.52 14.53 23.25
N PRO A 100 28.09 15.78 23.06
CA PRO A 100 26.69 16.05 22.70
C PRO A 100 26.36 15.28 21.42
N THR A 101 25.30 14.48 21.46
CA THR A 101 24.76 13.88 20.26
C THR A 101 24.47 15.03 19.27
N PRO A 102 25.00 14.98 18.03
CA PRO A 102 24.71 16.01 17.06
C PRO A 102 23.20 16.17 16.97
N ALA A 103 22.71 17.39 17.16
CA ALA A 103 21.28 17.69 16.96
C ALA A 103 20.94 17.28 15.53
N VAL A 104 20.14 16.22 15.41
CA VAL A 104 19.54 15.84 14.12
C VAL A 104 18.79 17.07 13.65
N PRO A 105 19.05 17.62 12.44
CA PRO A 105 18.29 18.74 11.93
C PRO A 105 16.82 18.38 12.04
N LEU A 106 16.02 19.18 12.70
CA LEU A 106 14.57 19.08 12.70
C LEU A 106 14.13 19.35 11.26
N VAL A 107 14.06 18.29 10.45
CA VAL A 107 13.38 18.36 9.17
C VAL A 107 11.92 18.61 9.53
N PRO A 108 11.30 19.71 9.07
CA PRO A 108 9.90 19.97 9.34
C PRO A 108 9.10 18.73 8.93
N PRO A 109 8.12 18.31 9.72
CA PRO A 109 7.28 17.18 9.36
C PRO A 109 6.63 17.47 8.00
N VAL A 110 6.73 16.51 7.07
CA VAL A 110 6.06 16.62 5.78
C VAL A 110 4.57 16.73 6.05
N MET A 111 3.98 17.87 5.68
CA MET A 111 2.55 18.10 5.80
C MET A 111 1.81 17.30 4.73
N THR A 112 0.77 16.59 5.12
CA THR A 112 -0.12 15.89 4.21
C THR A 112 -1.08 16.86 3.52
N ALA A 113 -1.78 16.40 2.48
CA ALA A 113 -2.79 17.21 1.80
C ALA A 113 -3.92 17.64 2.76
N GLY A 114 -4.33 16.77 3.69
CA GLY A 114 -5.33 17.10 4.70
C GLY A 114 -4.84 18.12 5.74
N ASP A 115 -3.55 18.08 6.11
CA ASP A 115 -2.95 19.09 6.98
C ASP A 115 -2.92 20.46 6.31
N LEU A 116 -2.54 20.49 5.03
CA LEU A 116 -2.52 21.72 4.23
C LEU A 116 -3.92 22.32 4.06
N ALA A 117 -4.95 21.48 4.03
CA ALA A 117 -6.35 21.89 3.99
C ALA A 117 -6.94 22.19 5.38
N GLY A 118 -6.15 22.14 6.47
CA GLY A 118 -6.59 22.43 7.84
C GLY A 118 -7.50 21.36 8.46
N LEU A 119 -7.64 20.18 7.85
CA LEU A 119 -8.56 19.13 8.30
C LEU A 119 -8.15 18.51 9.65
N ASN A 120 -6.89 18.64 10.01
CA ASN A 120 -6.36 18.22 11.32
C ASN A 120 -6.92 19.05 12.50
N LEU A 121 -7.53 20.19 12.23
CA LEU A 121 -8.17 21.03 13.24
C LEU A 121 -9.59 20.57 13.59
N THR A 122 -10.21 19.76 12.73
CA THR A 122 -11.55 19.21 12.97
C THR A 122 -11.54 18.23 14.13
N ARG A 123 -12.24 18.56 15.21
CA ARG A 123 -12.40 17.70 16.38
C ARG A 123 -13.53 16.71 16.18
N ASP A 124 -13.40 15.52 16.76
CA ASP A 124 -14.45 14.51 16.79
C ASP A 124 -14.52 13.83 18.16
N PRO A 125 -15.69 13.28 18.56
CA PRO A 125 -15.88 12.72 19.90
C PRO A 125 -15.14 11.40 20.14
N LEU A 126 -14.59 10.77 19.09
CA LEU A 126 -13.87 9.51 19.16
C LEU A 126 -12.34 9.68 19.10
N ASP A 127 -11.84 10.92 19.00
CA ASP A 127 -10.42 11.27 18.89
C ASP A 127 -9.71 10.49 17.76
N LEU A 128 -10.35 10.43 16.59
CA LEU A 128 -9.76 9.76 15.43
C LEU A 128 -8.53 10.52 14.94
N LYS A 129 -7.49 9.78 14.60
CA LYS A 129 -6.23 10.32 14.06
C LYS A 129 -6.28 10.51 12.54
N SER A 130 -7.35 10.05 11.91
CA SER A 130 -7.65 10.27 10.50
C SER A 130 -8.24 11.67 10.31
N ASN A 131 -7.72 12.41 9.32
CA ASN A 131 -8.21 13.75 8.99
C ASN A 131 -9.58 13.72 8.30
N ALA A 132 -9.88 12.63 7.58
CA ALA A 132 -11.23 12.38 7.08
C ALA A 132 -11.65 10.93 7.38
N ALA A 133 -12.92 10.74 7.75
CA ALA A 133 -13.48 9.43 8.04
C ALA A 133 -14.97 9.36 7.69
N LEU A 134 -15.42 8.16 7.32
CA LEU A 134 -16.82 7.83 7.11
C LEU A 134 -17.09 6.41 7.59
N VAL A 135 -18.20 6.23 8.29
CA VAL A 135 -18.74 4.92 8.70
C VAL A 135 -20.19 4.86 8.30
N ILE A 136 -20.55 3.85 7.55
CA ILE A 136 -21.94 3.61 7.11
C ILE A 136 -22.38 2.18 7.42
N ASP A 137 -23.64 2.01 7.71
CA ASP A 137 -24.30 0.70 7.65
C ASP A 137 -24.51 0.33 6.19
N GLN A 138 -23.92 -0.79 5.76
CA GLN A 138 -24.00 -1.21 4.36
C GLN A 138 -25.40 -1.62 3.94
N SER A 139 -26.22 -2.12 4.88
CA SER A 139 -27.58 -2.62 4.58
C SER A 139 -28.59 -1.49 4.38
N THR A 140 -28.46 -0.42 5.17
CA THR A 140 -29.41 0.71 5.18
C THR A 140 -28.89 1.95 4.49
N ALA A 141 -27.58 1.99 4.17
CA ALA A 141 -26.83 3.17 3.72
C ALA A 141 -26.84 4.33 4.73
N GLU A 142 -27.23 4.07 5.99
CA GLU A 142 -27.22 5.06 7.06
C GLU A 142 -25.78 5.48 7.40
N VAL A 143 -25.55 6.80 7.49
CA VAL A 143 -24.27 7.35 7.96
C VAL A 143 -24.27 7.30 9.49
N LEU A 144 -23.42 6.46 10.05
CA LEU A 144 -23.25 6.28 11.50
C LEU A 144 -22.27 7.31 12.08
N PHE A 145 -21.20 7.62 11.33
CA PHE A 145 -20.18 8.59 11.72
C PHE A 145 -19.58 9.26 10.50
N GLU A 146 -19.33 10.55 10.58
CA GLU A 146 -18.56 11.25 9.54
C GLU A 146 -17.67 12.37 10.12
N LYS A 147 -16.53 12.57 9.49
CA LYS A 147 -15.56 13.63 9.73
C LYS A 147 -14.93 14.00 8.39
N ASN A 148 -15.10 15.25 7.95
CA ASN A 148 -14.54 15.76 6.67
C ASN A 148 -14.78 14.82 5.45
N ALA A 149 -15.87 14.05 5.47
CA ALA A 149 -16.07 12.92 4.54
C ALA A 149 -16.28 13.32 3.08
N GLN A 150 -16.49 14.61 2.82
CA GLN A 150 -16.76 15.18 1.48
C GLN A 150 -15.51 15.78 0.83
N ILE A 151 -14.42 15.89 1.56
CA ILE A 151 -13.19 16.51 1.05
C ILE A 151 -12.38 15.48 0.26
N ALA A 152 -12.04 15.84 -0.97
CA ALA A 152 -11.19 15.01 -1.82
C ALA A 152 -9.74 15.09 -1.36
N LEU A 153 -9.14 13.93 -1.12
CA LEU A 153 -7.76 13.77 -0.66
C LEU A 153 -7.03 12.75 -1.55
N PRO A 154 -5.71 12.81 -1.65
CA PRO A 154 -4.93 11.72 -2.21
C PRO A 154 -5.20 10.41 -1.44
N ILE A 155 -5.42 9.31 -2.19
CA ILE A 155 -5.89 8.05 -1.59
C ILE A 155 -4.83 6.93 -1.59
N ALA A 156 -3.65 7.22 -2.14
CA ALA A 156 -2.58 6.23 -2.23
C ALA A 156 -3.08 4.89 -2.82
N SER A 157 -2.57 3.78 -2.31
CA SER A 157 -2.91 2.42 -2.78
C SER A 157 -4.37 1.98 -2.55
N ILE A 158 -5.25 2.82 -1.99
CA ILE A 158 -6.70 2.52 -2.06
C ILE A 158 -7.15 2.46 -3.53
N THR A 159 -6.48 3.17 -4.42
CA THR A 159 -6.60 3.08 -5.89
C THR A 159 -6.67 1.64 -6.40
N LYS A 160 -5.88 0.72 -5.80
CA LYS A 160 -5.84 -0.69 -6.23
C LYS A 160 -7.18 -1.43 -6.05
N LEU A 161 -8.09 -0.90 -5.24
CA LEU A 161 -9.45 -1.45 -5.17
C LEU A 161 -10.23 -1.15 -6.44
N MET A 162 -10.12 0.07 -7.02
CA MET A 162 -10.69 0.39 -8.33
C MET A 162 -9.99 -0.41 -9.44
N THR A 163 -8.66 -0.51 -9.39
CA THR A 163 -7.89 -1.35 -10.32
C THR A 163 -8.44 -2.78 -10.33
N SER A 164 -8.68 -3.35 -9.15
CA SER A 164 -9.21 -4.72 -9.03
C SER A 164 -10.62 -4.85 -9.60
N LEU A 165 -11.47 -3.87 -9.34
CA LEU A 165 -12.83 -3.86 -9.85
C LEU A 165 -12.85 -3.83 -11.38
N VAL A 166 -12.04 -2.97 -12.01
CA VAL A 166 -11.92 -2.89 -13.46
C VAL A 166 -11.36 -4.19 -14.06
N VAL A 167 -10.31 -4.77 -13.45
CA VAL A 167 -9.73 -6.04 -13.93
C VAL A 167 -10.74 -7.17 -13.88
N VAL A 168 -11.51 -7.28 -12.79
CA VAL A 168 -12.50 -8.36 -12.63
C VAL A 168 -13.68 -8.18 -13.60
N GLU A 169 -14.19 -6.96 -13.75
CA GLU A 169 -15.32 -6.68 -14.62
C GLU A 169 -14.96 -6.71 -16.12
N ALA A 170 -13.69 -6.56 -16.47
CA ALA A 170 -13.22 -6.68 -17.86
C ALA A 170 -13.28 -8.12 -18.40
N ASN A 171 -13.56 -9.11 -17.56
CA ASN A 171 -13.65 -10.53 -17.92
C ASN A 171 -12.46 -11.06 -18.74
N GLN A 172 -11.26 -10.51 -18.49
CA GLN A 172 -10.03 -10.98 -19.11
C GLN A 172 -9.64 -12.35 -18.54
N ASN A 173 -8.89 -13.14 -19.35
CA ASN A 173 -8.39 -14.43 -18.87
C ASN A 173 -7.52 -14.26 -17.64
N MET A 174 -7.95 -14.83 -16.51
CA MET A 174 -7.25 -14.76 -15.23
C MET A 174 -6.00 -15.63 -15.15
N ASP A 175 -5.88 -16.65 -16.03
CA ASP A 175 -4.72 -17.52 -16.15
C ASP A 175 -3.66 -17.00 -17.13
N GLU A 176 -3.94 -15.88 -17.81
CA GLU A 176 -2.98 -15.24 -18.70
C GLU A 176 -1.74 -14.78 -17.91
N LEU A 177 -0.55 -15.18 -18.41
CA LEU A 177 0.72 -14.77 -17.84
C LEU A 177 1.05 -13.33 -18.21
N ILE A 178 1.28 -12.51 -17.20
CA ILE A 178 1.68 -11.11 -17.33
C ILE A 178 3.13 -10.97 -16.87
N ALA A 179 3.98 -10.42 -17.73
CA ALA A 179 5.37 -10.12 -17.40
C ALA A 179 5.48 -8.71 -16.78
N VAL A 180 6.30 -8.58 -15.74
CA VAL A 180 6.75 -7.30 -15.21
C VAL A 180 7.82 -6.72 -16.14
N THR A 181 7.65 -5.49 -16.58
CA THR A 181 8.57 -4.78 -17.47
C THR A 181 9.23 -3.57 -16.76
N GLU A 182 10.13 -2.90 -17.45
CA GLU A 182 10.74 -1.64 -16.97
C GLU A 182 9.70 -0.54 -16.78
N GLU A 183 8.58 -0.58 -17.49
CA GLU A 183 7.48 0.36 -17.34
C GLU A 183 6.76 0.22 -15.99
N ASP A 184 6.86 -0.95 -15.35
CA ASP A 184 6.23 -1.22 -14.05
C ASP A 184 7.09 -0.78 -12.86
N VAL A 185 8.31 -0.29 -13.14
CA VAL A 185 9.23 0.22 -12.10
C VAL A 185 8.80 1.60 -11.65
N ASP A 186 8.52 1.74 -10.34
CA ASP A 186 8.21 3.01 -9.74
C ASP A 186 9.43 3.95 -9.75
N ARG A 187 9.32 5.01 -10.55
CA ARG A 187 10.35 6.08 -10.68
C ARG A 187 9.92 7.37 -10.00
N GLU A 188 8.70 7.42 -9.43
CA GLU A 188 8.15 8.60 -8.77
C GLU A 188 8.41 8.60 -7.25
N LYS A 189 8.11 7.50 -6.60
CA LYS A 189 8.24 7.34 -5.14
C LYS A 189 9.35 6.36 -4.74
N PHE A 190 9.97 5.70 -5.70
CA PHE A 190 11.04 4.70 -5.50
C PHE A 190 10.61 3.59 -4.53
N SER A 191 9.36 3.18 -4.59
CA SER A 191 8.83 2.14 -3.73
C SER A 191 9.51 0.79 -4.01
N HIS A 192 9.82 0.07 -2.95
CA HIS A 192 10.43 -1.25 -3.06
C HIS A 192 9.41 -2.29 -3.54
N SER A 193 9.82 -3.14 -4.48
CA SER A 193 9.08 -4.31 -4.92
C SER A 193 9.95 -5.57 -4.88
N ARG A 194 9.35 -6.70 -4.55
CA ARG A 194 10.01 -8.02 -4.61
C ARG A 194 9.91 -8.67 -5.99
N LEU A 195 8.94 -8.26 -6.81
CA LEU A 195 8.88 -8.66 -8.22
C LEU A 195 10.00 -7.96 -8.99
N ARG A 196 10.82 -8.72 -9.68
CA ARG A 196 11.88 -8.19 -10.57
C ARG A 196 11.30 -7.97 -11.96
N VAL A 197 11.93 -7.11 -12.73
CA VAL A 197 11.69 -7.04 -14.19
C VAL A 197 11.99 -8.41 -14.79
N GLY A 198 11.11 -8.89 -15.69
CA GLY A 198 11.12 -10.24 -16.21
C GLY A 198 10.34 -11.27 -15.39
N SER A 199 9.90 -10.95 -14.16
CA SER A 199 8.98 -11.82 -13.40
C SER A 199 7.68 -12.02 -14.16
N GLN A 200 7.15 -13.26 -14.16
CA GLN A 200 5.88 -13.60 -14.80
C GLN A 200 4.93 -14.24 -13.80
N LEU A 201 3.71 -13.76 -13.75
CA LEU A 201 2.63 -14.31 -12.92
C LEU A 201 1.32 -14.28 -13.70
N THR A 202 0.39 -15.15 -13.35
CA THR A 202 -0.96 -15.08 -13.89
C THR A 202 -1.63 -13.77 -13.49
N ARG A 203 -2.60 -13.31 -14.29
CA ARG A 203 -3.41 -12.13 -13.95
C ARG A 203 -4.04 -12.26 -12.56
N ALA A 204 -4.52 -13.46 -12.23
CA ALA A 204 -5.05 -13.77 -10.89
C ALA A 204 -4.01 -13.54 -9.79
N ASN A 205 -2.79 -14.04 -9.96
CA ASN A 205 -1.72 -13.87 -8.98
C ASN A 205 -1.29 -12.40 -8.84
N MET A 206 -1.19 -11.67 -9.97
CA MET A 206 -0.93 -10.22 -9.95
C MET A 206 -2.02 -9.47 -9.17
N LEU A 207 -3.29 -9.77 -9.44
CA LEU A 207 -4.42 -9.17 -8.74
C LEU A 207 -4.39 -9.48 -7.24
N HIS A 208 -4.12 -10.72 -6.88
CA HIS A 208 -4.07 -11.17 -5.50
C HIS A 208 -3.03 -10.39 -4.67
N ILE A 209 -1.78 -10.34 -5.14
CA ILE A 209 -0.72 -9.63 -4.39
C ILE A 209 -0.86 -8.10 -4.45
N ALA A 210 -1.49 -7.55 -5.50
CA ALA A 210 -1.82 -6.13 -5.57
C ALA A 210 -2.86 -5.74 -4.50
N LEU A 211 -3.88 -6.57 -4.27
CA LEU A 211 -4.90 -6.34 -3.25
C LEU A 211 -4.37 -6.60 -1.84
N MET A 212 -3.86 -7.80 -1.59
CA MET A 212 -3.47 -8.28 -0.27
C MET A 212 -2.28 -7.50 0.31
N SER A 213 -1.17 -7.46 -0.43
CA SER A 213 0.07 -6.85 0.06
C SER A 213 0.39 -5.49 -0.54
N SER A 214 -0.50 -4.99 -1.40
CA SER A 214 -0.32 -3.68 -2.05
C SER A 214 0.87 -3.61 -3.01
N GLU A 215 1.19 -4.71 -3.71
CA GLU A 215 2.31 -4.78 -4.63
C GLU A 215 2.13 -3.82 -5.82
N ASN A 216 3.06 -2.85 -5.96
CA ASN A 216 2.94 -1.78 -6.93
C ASN A 216 3.20 -2.26 -8.37
N ARG A 217 4.24 -3.09 -8.59
CA ARG A 217 4.55 -3.60 -9.92
C ARG A 217 3.45 -4.50 -10.46
N ALA A 218 2.80 -5.26 -9.58
CA ALA A 218 1.65 -6.08 -9.96
C ALA A 218 0.47 -5.21 -10.42
N ALA A 219 0.15 -4.14 -9.68
CA ALA A 219 -0.93 -3.21 -10.06
C ALA A 219 -0.61 -2.43 -11.34
N SER A 220 0.66 -2.06 -11.56
CA SER A 220 1.12 -1.42 -12.79
C SER A 220 0.97 -2.37 -13.99
N ALA A 221 1.49 -3.60 -13.87
CA ALA A 221 1.41 -4.61 -14.92
C ALA A 221 -0.03 -4.96 -15.30
N LEU A 222 -0.95 -5.00 -14.34
CA LEU A 222 -2.40 -5.17 -14.60
C LEU A 222 -2.96 -4.02 -15.44
N GLY A 223 -2.65 -2.77 -15.10
CA GLY A 223 -3.10 -1.61 -15.86
C GLY A 223 -2.50 -1.56 -17.27
N ARG A 224 -1.20 -1.84 -17.40
CA ARG A 224 -0.50 -1.86 -18.68
C ARG A 224 -0.98 -2.99 -19.60
N SER A 225 -1.32 -4.17 -19.04
CA SER A 225 -1.80 -5.33 -19.82
C SER A 225 -3.29 -5.24 -20.21
N TYR A 226 -3.97 -4.18 -19.87
CA TYR A 226 -5.35 -3.95 -20.28
C TYR A 226 -5.42 -3.66 -21.79
N PRO A 227 -6.50 -4.07 -22.51
CA PRO A 227 -6.70 -3.70 -23.91
C PRO A 227 -6.64 -2.19 -24.12
N GLY A 228 -5.69 -1.74 -24.94
CA GLY A 228 -5.41 -0.31 -25.14
C GLY A 228 -4.43 0.30 -24.11
N GLY A 229 -3.83 -0.54 -23.24
CA GLY A 229 -2.76 -0.16 -22.31
C GLY A 229 -3.22 0.68 -21.13
N LEU A 230 -2.27 1.27 -20.41
CA LEU A 230 -2.53 2.05 -19.21
C LEU A 230 -3.49 3.26 -19.47
N PRO A 231 -3.40 4.00 -20.59
CA PRO A 231 -4.35 5.10 -20.84
C PRO A 231 -5.81 4.61 -20.91
N ALA A 232 -6.07 3.50 -21.61
CA ALA A 232 -7.40 2.92 -21.68
C ALA A 232 -7.87 2.38 -20.34
N PHE A 233 -6.96 1.79 -19.56
CA PHE A 233 -7.25 1.32 -18.20
C PHE A 233 -7.66 2.48 -17.27
N VAL A 234 -6.91 3.58 -17.26
CA VAL A 234 -7.24 4.78 -16.47
C VAL A 234 -8.55 5.39 -16.91
N ALA A 235 -8.82 5.42 -18.22
CA ALA A 235 -10.11 5.85 -18.74
C ALA A 235 -11.27 4.97 -18.22
N ALA A 236 -11.08 3.63 -18.18
CA ALA A 236 -12.03 2.68 -17.62
C ALA A 236 -12.23 2.88 -16.10
N MET A 237 -11.17 3.13 -15.33
CA MET A 237 -11.26 3.45 -13.89
C MET A 237 -12.13 4.70 -13.66
N ASN A 238 -11.89 5.77 -14.42
CA ASN A 238 -12.66 7.01 -14.30
C ASN A 238 -14.10 6.83 -14.80
N ALA A 239 -14.33 6.04 -15.84
CA ALA A 239 -15.68 5.69 -16.30
C ALA A 239 -16.44 4.90 -15.24
N LYS A 240 -15.78 3.93 -14.58
CA LYS A 240 -16.35 3.16 -13.48
C LYS A 240 -16.66 4.05 -12.27
N ALA A 241 -15.77 4.98 -11.92
CA ALA A 241 -16.03 5.94 -10.86
C ALA A 241 -17.30 6.75 -11.13
N ARG A 242 -17.45 7.27 -12.34
CA ARG A 242 -18.69 8.00 -12.76
C ARG A 242 -19.92 7.12 -12.66
N SER A 243 -19.87 5.87 -13.14
CA SER A 243 -21.01 4.93 -13.09
C SER A 243 -21.45 4.59 -11.68
N LEU A 244 -20.53 4.63 -10.70
CA LEU A 244 -20.80 4.45 -9.28
C LEU A 244 -21.24 5.76 -8.59
N GLY A 245 -21.34 6.88 -9.31
CA GLY A 245 -21.66 8.19 -8.74
C GLY A 245 -20.55 8.74 -7.84
N MET A 246 -19.28 8.38 -8.09
CA MET A 246 -18.11 8.88 -7.39
C MET A 246 -17.65 10.20 -8.04
N VAL A 247 -18.43 11.25 -7.85
CA VAL A 247 -18.29 12.52 -8.59
C VAL A 247 -17.05 13.33 -8.21
N ASN A 248 -16.50 13.09 -7.01
CA ASN A 248 -15.30 13.76 -6.50
C ASN A 248 -14.06 12.84 -6.55
N THR A 249 -14.06 11.88 -7.48
CA THR A 249 -12.98 10.90 -7.63
C THR A 249 -12.31 11.03 -8.98
N HIS A 250 -11.00 11.02 -8.99
CA HIS A 250 -10.18 11.04 -10.20
C HIS A 250 -8.98 10.11 -10.08
N TYR A 251 -8.72 9.34 -11.14
CA TYR A 251 -7.60 8.42 -11.26
C TYR A 251 -6.68 8.83 -12.41
N VAL A 252 -5.36 8.76 -12.20
CA VAL A 252 -4.33 9.00 -13.21
C VAL A 252 -3.39 7.80 -13.40
N ASP A 253 -3.38 6.86 -12.46
CA ASP A 253 -2.62 5.61 -12.52
C ASP A 253 -3.35 4.45 -11.85
N SER A 254 -2.88 3.21 -12.08
CA SER A 254 -3.46 1.98 -11.52
C SER A 254 -2.93 1.60 -10.13
N THR A 255 -1.91 2.30 -9.61
CA THR A 255 -1.17 1.92 -8.40
C THR A 255 -1.52 2.77 -7.18
N GLY A 256 -1.81 4.06 -7.38
CA GLY A 256 -1.98 5.07 -6.35
C GLY A 256 -0.64 5.63 -5.84
N LEU A 257 0.41 5.57 -6.63
CA LEU A 257 1.69 6.23 -6.34
C LEU A 257 1.59 7.73 -6.60
N SER A 258 0.84 8.13 -7.61
CA SER A 258 0.56 9.54 -7.85
C SER A 258 -0.38 10.12 -6.81
N SER A 259 -0.03 11.28 -6.25
CA SER A 259 -0.89 12.06 -5.37
C SER A 259 -2.11 12.66 -6.09
N SER A 260 -2.15 12.60 -7.41
CA SER A 260 -3.29 13.02 -8.25
C SER A 260 -4.42 11.98 -8.31
N ASN A 261 -4.21 10.77 -7.79
CA ASN A 261 -5.31 9.86 -7.50
C ASN A 261 -6.04 10.33 -6.24
N VAL A 262 -7.16 10.98 -6.42
CA VAL A 262 -7.92 11.63 -5.35
C VAL A 262 -9.34 11.08 -5.25
N SER A 263 -9.88 11.05 -4.04
CA SER A 263 -11.26 10.68 -3.77
C SER A 263 -11.73 11.22 -2.42
N THR A 264 -13.02 11.17 -2.17
CA THR A 264 -13.62 11.48 -0.87
C THR A 264 -13.93 10.19 -0.10
N ALA A 265 -14.08 10.29 1.22
CA ALA A 265 -14.50 9.13 2.01
C ALA A 265 -15.90 8.62 1.60
N ARG A 266 -16.80 9.53 1.18
CA ARG A 266 -18.14 9.17 0.68
C ARG A 266 -18.07 8.40 -0.63
N ASP A 267 -17.22 8.80 -1.57
CA ASP A 267 -17.07 8.10 -2.84
C ASP A 267 -16.39 6.74 -2.66
N LEU A 268 -15.38 6.67 -1.80
CA LEU A 268 -14.72 5.39 -1.49
C LEU A 268 -15.64 4.37 -0.82
N ALA A 269 -16.63 4.81 -0.04
CA ALA A 269 -17.64 3.91 0.51
C ALA A 269 -18.45 3.24 -0.61
N LYS A 270 -18.82 3.98 -1.66
CA LYS A 270 -19.49 3.43 -2.86
C LYS A 270 -18.61 2.38 -3.56
N LEU A 271 -17.30 2.68 -3.70
CA LEU A 271 -16.34 1.75 -4.28
C LEU A 271 -16.23 0.46 -3.45
N VAL A 272 -16.15 0.56 -2.11
CA VAL A 272 -16.10 -0.60 -1.22
C VAL A 272 -17.33 -1.47 -1.37
N ILE A 273 -18.52 -0.87 -1.43
CA ILE A 273 -19.79 -1.59 -1.63
C ILE A 273 -19.77 -2.32 -2.97
N ALA A 274 -19.42 -1.63 -4.07
CA ALA A 274 -19.35 -2.23 -5.40
C ALA A 274 -18.33 -3.39 -5.46
N ALA A 275 -17.14 -3.17 -4.95
CA ALA A 275 -16.08 -4.19 -4.92
C ALA A 275 -16.46 -5.41 -4.04
N HIS A 276 -17.21 -5.20 -2.96
CA HIS A 276 -17.66 -6.26 -2.06
C HIS A 276 -18.66 -7.23 -2.73
N HIS A 277 -19.31 -6.88 -3.82
CA HIS A 277 -20.14 -7.82 -4.58
C HIS A 277 -19.32 -8.91 -5.29
N HIS A 278 -18.03 -8.70 -5.53
CA HIS A 278 -17.15 -9.64 -6.22
C HIS A 278 -16.45 -10.61 -5.24
N PRO A 279 -16.77 -11.92 -5.23
CA PRO A 279 -16.17 -12.88 -4.30
C PRO A 279 -14.65 -12.92 -4.35
N ILE A 280 -14.07 -12.83 -5.56
CA ILE A 280 -12.61 -12.85 -5.76
C ILE A 280 -11.91 -11.64 -5.11
N ILE A 281 -12.54 -10.45 -5.14
CA ILE A 281 -11.99 -9.25 -4.50
C ILE A 281 -12.05 -9.38 -2.99
N ARG A 282 -13.16 -9.91 -2.43
CA ARG A 282 -13.27 -10.19 -1.01
C ARG A 282 -12.16 -11.13 -0.55
N GLN A 283 -12.05 -12.29 -1.19
CA GLN A 283 -11.04 -13.30 -0.87
C GLN A 283 -9.64 -12.71 -0.93
N TYR A 284 -9.24 -12.16 -2.08
CA TYR A 284 -7.87 -11.68 -2.29
C TYR A 284 -7.50 -10.51 -1.37
N SER A 285 -8.43 -9.67 -1.01
CA SER A 285 -8.16 -8.56 -0.08
C SER A 285 -8.02 -9.01 1.37
N THR A 286 -8.59 -10.16 1.76
CA THR A 286 -8.63 -10.63 3.15
C THR A 286 -7.75 -11.83 3.44
N ASP A 287 -7.13 -12.45 2.44
CA ASP A 287 -6.15 -13.50 2.67
C ASP A 287 -4.96 -12.99 3.50
N SER A 288 -4.57 -13.76 4.52
CA SER A 288 -3.50 -13.41 5.46
C SER A 288 -2.11 -13.50 4.81
N LYS A 289 -1.89 -14.57 4.05
CA LYS A 289 -0.61 -14.91 3.41
C LYS A 289 -0.86 -15.53 2.04
N TYR A 290 0.05 -15.27 1.11
CA TYR A 290 0.01 -15.87 -0.22
C TYR A 290 1.42 -16.05 -0.78
N ALA A 291 1.65 -17.16 -1.49
CA ALA A 291 2.90 -17.47 -2.13
C ALA A 291 2.75 -17.47 -3.65
N VAL A 292 3.74 -16.94 -4.35
CA VAL A 292 3.78 -16.92 -5.82
C VAL A 292 5.16 -17.34 -6.32
N GLU A 293 5.22 -17.93 -7.52
CA GLU A 293 6.44 -18.35 -8.21
C GLU A 293 6.61 -17.52 -9.50
N PRO A 294 7.34 -16.40 -9.45
CA PRO A 294 7.42 -15.45 -10.55
C PRO A 294 8.50 -15.77 -11.60
N GLY A 295 8.79 -17.05 -11.84
CA GLY A 295 9.88 -17.50 -12.71
C GLY A 295 11.24 -17.54 -12.02
N GLY A 296 11.25 -17.68 -10.67
CA GLY A 296 12.44 -17.75 -9.83
C GLY A 296 12.06 -18.28 -8.44
N PRO A 297 12.80 -17.92 -7.38
CA PRO A 297 12.46 -18.33 -6.03
C PRO A 297 11.05 -17.90 -5.64
N MET A 298 10.35 -18.79 -4.91
CA MET A 298 9.03 -18.51 -4.34
C MET A 298 9.05 -17.24 -3.48
N LEU A 299 8.10 -16.37 -3.70
CA LEU A 299 7.90 -15.14 -2.91
C LEU A 299 6.69 -15.28 -1.99
N GLN A 300 6.92 -15.06 -0.71
CA GLN A 300 5.88 -15.07 0.32
C GLN A 300 5.36 -13.64 0.54
N TYR A 301 4.07 -13.43 0.37
CA TYR A 301 3.40 -12.15 0.66
C TYR A 301 2.55 -12.26 1.92
N ARG A 302 2.38 -11.13 2.62
CA ARG A 302 1.51 -11.00 3.78
C ARG A 302 0.54 -9.85 3.58
N ASN A 303 -0.61 -9.94 4.20
CA ASN A 303 -1.59 -8.86 4.16
C ASN A 303 -1.01 -7.56 4.74
N SER A 304 -1.30 -6.46 4.08
CA SER A 304 -0.88 -5.11 4.53
C SER A 304 -1.69 -4.58 5.71
N ASN A 305 -2.83 -5.23 6.01
CA ASN A 305 -3.69 -4.99 7.15
C ASN A 305 -3.66 -6.21 8.09
N ASN A 306 -2.95 -6.11 9.19
CA ASN A 306 -2.84 -7.21 10.15
C ASN A 306 -4.12 -7.44 10.99
N LEU A 307 -5.16 -6.61 10.85
CA LEU A 307 -6.46 -6.90 11.46
C LEU A 307 -7.12 -8.15 10.84
N VAL A 308 -6.73 -8.56 9.63
CA VAL A 308 -7.26 -9.79 9.01
C VAL A 308 -6.83 -11.06 9.77
N ASP A 309 -5.71 -10.98 10.51
CA ASP A 309 -5.22 -12.08 11.35
C ASP A 309 -5.84 -12.07 12.77
N ASN A 310 -6.59 -11.02 13.11
CA ASN A 310 -7.21 -10.90 14.43
C ASN A 310 -8.60 -11.58 14.43
N PRO A 311 -8.81 -12.64 15.25
CA PRO A 311 -10.06 -13.40 15.29
C PRO A 311 -11.27 -12.58 15.72
N ASP A 312 -11.05 -11.46 16.40
CA ASP A 312 -12.14 -10.56 16.79
C ASP A 312 -12.76 -9.81 15.60
N TRP A 313 -12.13 -9.81 14.44
CA TRP A 313 -12.58 -9.08 13.27
C TRP A 313 -13.14 -10.01 12.19
N GLN A 314 -14.37 -9.76 11.76
CA GLN A 314 -14.98 -10.39 10.59
C GLN A 314 -14.89 -9.44 9.40
N ILE A 315 -13.74 -9.41 8.75
CA ILE A 315 -13.47 -8.50 7.63
C ILE A 315 -13.88 -9.18 6.33
N GLY A 316 -14.79 -8.55 5.59
CA GLY A 316 -15.24 -9.02 4.28
C GLY A 316 -14.48 -8.43 3.10
N LEU A 317 -13.86 -7.25 3.29
CA LEU A 317 -13.01 -6.58 2.30
C LEU A 317 -12.13 -5.54 2.99
N GLN A 318 -10.92 -5.34 2.51
CA GLN A 318 -10.06 -4.26 2.98
C GLN A 318 -9.06 -3.79 1.91
N LYS A 319 -8.58 -2.57 2.08
CA LYS A 319 -7.40 -2.06 1.39
C LYS A 319 -6.73 -0.96 2.20
N THR A 320 -5.40 -1.02 2.32
CA THR A 320 -4.58 0.02 2.93
C THR A 320 -3.88 0.88 1.89
N GLY A 321 -3.55 2.12 2.24
CA GLY A 321 -2.76 3.04 1.42
C GLY A 321 -1.77 3.85 2.25
N TYR A 322 -0.68 4.27 1.61
CA TYR A 322 0.26 5.25 2.15
C TYR A 322 1.15 5.83 1.04
N ILE A 323 1.16 7.11 0.95
CA ILE A 323 2.23 7.97 0.39
C ILE A 323 2.35 9.18 1.32
N SER A 324 3.43 9.95 1.23
CA SER A 324 3.67 11.11 2.10
C SER A 324 2.54 12.13 2.06
N GLU A 325 2.00 12.39 0.88
CA GLU A 325 0.95 13.39 0.63
C GLU A 325 -0.43 12.93 1.09
N ALA A 326 -0.71 11.62 1.06
CA ALA A 326 -1.98 11.04 1.46
C ALA A 326 -2.07 10.68 2.94
N GLY A 327 -0.93 10.67 3.65
CA GLY A 327 -0.91 10.03 4.95
C GLY A 327 -1.28 8.55 4.89
N ARG A 328 -1.73 7.97 5.99
CA ARG A 328 -2.16 6.57 6.03
C ARG A 328 -3.65 6.44 5.80
N CYS A 329 -4.03 5.59 4.86
CA CYS A 329 -5.41 5.36 4.46
C CYS A 329 -5.83 3.90 4.71
N LEU A 330 -7.11 3.69 4.99
CA LEU A 330 -7.74 2.38 5.11
C LEU A 330 -9.19 2.48 4.63
N VAL A 331 -9.59 1.53 3.78
CA VAL A 331 -11.00 1.20 3.58
C VAL A 331 -11.23 -0.22 4.03
N MET A 332 -12.36 -0.47 4.67
CA MET A 332 -12.69 -1.79 5.20
C MET A 332 -14.21 -1.98 5.26
N GLN A 333 -14.66 -3.15 4.83
CA GLN A 333 -15.98 -3.67 5.16
C GLN A 333 -15.80 -4.77 6.20
N ALA A 334 -16.56 -4.69 7.28
CA ALA A 334 -16.52 -5.68 8.34
C ALA A 334 -17.91 -5.88 8.94
N ARG A 335 -18.13 -7.03 9.61
CA ARG A 335 -19.34 -7.27 10.39
C ARG A 335 -19.06 -6.95 11.86
N ILE A 336 -19.84 -6.02 12.42
CA ILE A 336 -19.76 -5.59 13.82
C ILE A 336 -21.14 -5.77 14.44
N GLU A 337 -21.24 -6.55 15.51
CA GLU A 337 -22.52 -6.89 16.15
C GLU A 337 -23.59 -7.37 15.14
N GLY A 338 -23.15 -8.23 14.20
CA GLY A 338 -24.03 -8.76 13.15
C GLY A 338 -24.33 -7.78 12.00
N ARG A 339 -23.98 -6.49 12.11
CA ARG A 339 -24.23 -5.45 11.10
C ARG A 339 -23.07 -5.35 10.12
N PRO A 340 -23.30 -5.34 8.80
CA PRO A 340 -22.26 -5.07 7.82
C PRO A 340 -21.97 -3.57 7.79
N VAL A 341 -20.75 -3.18 8.14
CA VAL A 341 -20.32 -1.78 8.25
C VAL A 341 -19.20 -1.51 7.27
N VAL A 342 -19.29 -0.42 6.53
CA VAL A 342 -18.20 0.12 5.71
C VAL A 342 -17.53 1.26 6.45
N MET A 343 -16.22 1.19 6.57
CA MET A 343 -15.37 2.19 7.22
C MET A 343 -14.33 2.71 6.23
N VAL A 344 -14.18 4.02 6.17
CA VAL A 344 -13.16 4.72 5.38
C VAL A 344 -12.41 5.67 6.29
N PHE A 345 -11.09 5.58 6.29
CA PHE A 345 -10.17 6.45 7.03
C PHE A 345 -9.12 6.97 6.07
N LEU A 346 -9.03 8.28 5.94
CA LEU A 346 -8.07 8.95 5.06
C LEU A 346 -7.17 9.87 5.89
N ASP A 347 -5.92 9.96 5.46
CA ASP A 347 -4.92 10.84 6.01
C ASP A 347 -4.77 10.71 7.54
N SER A 348 -4.54 9.46 7.99
CA SER A 348 -4.32 9.18 9.40
C SER A 348 -2.85 9.33 9.78
N LYS A 349 -2.59 9.97 10.92
CA LYS A 349 -1.24 10.25 11.43
C LYS A 349 -0.73 9.13 12.32
N GLY A 350 0.47 8.64 12.00
CA GLY A 350 1.14 7.58 12.77
C GLY A 350 1.02 6.18 12.14
N LYS A 351 1.98 5.32 12.46
CA LYS A 351 2.19 4.03 11.76
C LYS A 351 0.97 3.09 11.81
N SER A 352 0.26 3.04 12.93
CA SER A 352 -0.87 2.13 13.17
C SER A 352 -2.19 2.87 13.42
N SER A 353 -2.21 4.18 13.26
CA SER A 353 -3.34 5.04 13.68
C SER A 353 -4.65 4.68 12.99
N ARG A 354 -4.65 4.45 11.65
CA ARG A 354 -5.86 4.06 10.91
C ARG A 354 -6.49 2.74 11.40
N LEU A 355 -5.65 1.80 11.90
CA LEU A 355 -6.13 0.55 12.49
C LEU A 355 -6.69 0.79 13.90
N ALA A 356 -6.06 1.68 14.66
CA ALA A 356 -6.57 2.10 15.96
C ALA A 356 -7.89 2.86 15.81
N ASP A 357 -8.04 3.67 14.76
CA ASP A 357 -9.30 4.37 14.44
C ASP A 357 -10.42 3.37 14.14
N ALA A 358 -10.14 2.32 13.36
CA ALA A 358 -11.09 1.22 13.15
C ALA A 358 -11.51 0.56 14.47
N GLY A 359 -10.56 0.33 15.38
CA GLY A 359 -10.84 -0.20 16.72
C GLY A 359 -11.70 0.73 17.58
N ARG A 360 -11.49 2.07 17.51
CA ARG A 360 -12.34 3.05 18.21
C ARG A 360 -13.77 3.04 17.69
N ILE A 361 -13.94 3.00 16.36
CA ILE A 361 -15.26 2.89 15.73
C ILE A 361 -15.94 1.59 16.14
N ARG A 362 -15.23 0.46 16.09
CA ARG A 362 -15.78 -0.83 16.52
C ARG A 362 -16.27 -0.77 17.95
N LYS A 363 -15.41 -0.36 18.90
CA LYS A 363 -15.77 -0.23 20.31
C LYS A 363 -16.94 0.74 20.54
N TRP A 364 -17.01 1.81 19.79
CA TRP A 364 -18.12 2.75 19.86
C TRP A 364 -19.43 2.12 19.40
N LEU A 365 -19.43 1.38 18.28
CA LEU A 365 -20.60 0.67 17.76
C LEU A 365 -21.08 -0.44 18.71
N GLU A 366 -20.16 -1.20 19.32
CA GLU A 366 -20.47 -2.24 20.32
C GLU A 366 -21.11 -1.67 21.58
N ASN A 367 -20.73 -0.44 21.99
CA ASN A 367 -21.26 0.22 23.19
C ASN A 367 -22.51 1.06 22.91
N ALA A 368 -22.82 1.39 21.65
CA ALA A 368 -23.99 2.16 21.30
C ALA A 368 -25.25 1.30 21.43
N ARG A 369 -26.17 1.70 22.31
CA ARG A 369 -27.48 1.03 22.41
C ARG A 369 -28.24 1.18 21.08
N PRO A 370 -29.02 0.18 20.65
CA PRO A 370 -29.79 0.21 19.39
C PRO A 370 -30.68 1.47 19.21
N THR A 371 -31.19 2.02 20.29
CA THR A 371 -32.00 3.26 20.30
C THR A 371 -31.24 4.57 20.09
N ALA A 372 -29.91 4.57 20.23
CA ALA A 372 -29.07 5.76 20.05
C ALA A 372 -28.46 5.89 18.64
N LEU A 373 -28.55 4.83 17.82
CA LEU A 373 -27.92 4.78 16.49
C LEU A 373 -28.66 5.58 15.40
N GLY A 374 -29.87 6.10 15.69
CA GLY A 374 -30.61 6.98 14.78
C GLY A 374 -30.08 8.44 14.72
N ARG A 375 -28.95 8.76 15.37
CA ARG A 375 -28.33 10.08 15.30
C ARG A 375 -26.95 9.97 14.69
N THR A 376 -26.80 10.51 13.50
CA THR A 376 -25.49 10.69 12.86
C THR A 376 -24.60 11.56 13.75
N ILE A 377 -23.40 11.06 14.07
CA ILE A 377 -22.38 11.88 14.73
C ILE A 377 -21.52 12.54 13.66
N THR A 378 -21.60 13.86 13.60
CA THR A 378 -20.82 14.70 12.69
C THR A 378 -19.73 15.41 13.48
N ALA A 379 -18.50 15.35 12.98
CA ALA A 379 -17.39 16.12 13.56
C ALA A 379 -17.55 17.60 13.20
N GLN A 380 -17.29 18.48 14.18
CA GLN A 380 -17.38 19.93 14.01
C GLN A 380 -16.00 20.52 13.71
N SER A 381 -15.95 21.42 12.72
CA SER A 381 -14.80 22.31 12.50
C SER A 381 -14.86 23.47 13.51
N SER A 382 -13.78 23.71 14.20
CA SER A 382 -13.59 24.83 15.11
C SER A 382 -12.91 26.01 14.42
#